data_d3d7d82b8b0545054b5089a50355f34b
#
_entry.id   d3d7d82b8b0545054b5089a50355f34b
#
_cell.length_a   1.000
_cell.length_b   1.000
_cell.length_c   1.000
_cell.angle_alpha   90.00
_cell.angle_beta   90.00
_cell.angle_gamma   90.00
#
_symmetry.space_group_name_H-M   'P 1'
#
loop_
_entity.id
_entity.type
_entity.pdbx_description
1 polymer ?
#
loop_
_entity_poly.entity_id
_entity_poly.type
_entity_poly.pdbx_seq_one_letter_code
_entity_poly.pdbx_strand_id
1 'polypeptide(L)'
;MSKILVTGGCGMIGSNLVKRLVKEGHEVNVIDNLWRGKKEYLNDENGMPVIDMDTHFFNIDLSINEGIDEIVEQNEYVIHLADIVAGIDYVFSNQGDLFRLNNLINTNLFHSVRKVGKGKIKGLIYVGTACSYPLTRQNSLDVIPLKEEELFPAFPESAYGWSKLMGQ
;
A
#
# COMPACT_ATOMS: atom_id res chain seq x y z
N MET A 1 3.93 -17.30 -14.30
CA MET A 1 2.99 -17.26 -13.15
C MET A 1 3.80 -17.01 -11.90
N SER A 2 3.46 -16.02 -11.11
CA SER A 2 4.12 -15.66 -9.83
C SER A 2 3.06 -15.53 -8.76
N LYS A 3 3.47 -15.69 -7.49
CA LYS A 3 2.62 -15.43 -6.32
C LYS A 3 2.86 -14.02 -5.82
N ILE A 4 1.81 -13.21 -5.79
CA ILE A 4 1.92 -11.76 -5.54
C ILE A 4 0.96 -11.38 -4.40
N LEU A 5 1.51 -10.77 -3.35
CA LEU A 5 0.73 -10.15 -2.29
C LEU A 5 0.45 -8.69 -2.66
N VAL A 6 -0.82 -8.29 -2.63
CA VAL A 6 -1.25 -6.90 -2.74
C VAL A 6 -1.89 -6.46 -1.44
N THR A 7 -1.27 -5.53 -0.72
CA THR A 7 -1.89 -4.92 0.45
C THR A 7 -2.71 -3.71 0.06
N GLY A 8 -3.85 -3.47 0.72
CA GLY A 8 -4.81 -2.46 0.27
C GLY A 8 -5.53 -2.84 -1.03
N GLY A 9 -5.65 -4.16 -1.28
CA GLY A 9 -6.16 -4.68 -2.55
C GLY A 9 -7.65 -4.44 -2.79
N CYS A 10 -8.42 -4.07 -1.77
CA CYS A 10 -9.83 -3.69 -1.90
C CYS A 10 -10.01 -2.17 -2.10
N GLY A 11 -8.92 -1.38 -2.13
CA GLY A 11 -8.95 0.03 -2.46
C GLY A 11 -9.12 0.30 -3.96
N MET A 12 -9.25 1.58 -4.33
CA MET A 12 -9.45 2.00 -5.73
C MET A 12 -8.31 1.55 -6.65
N ILE A 13 -7.07 1.76 -6.25
CA ILE A 13 -5.90 1.35 -7.05
C ILE A 13 -5.70 -0.15 -6.93
N GLY A 14 -5.74 -0.69 -5.71
CA GLY A 14 -5.47 -2.09 -5.42
C GLY A 14 -6.38 -3.05 -6.15
N SER A 15 -7.68 -2.78 -6.16
CA SER A 15 -8.67 -3.66 -6.82
C SER A 15 -8.47 -3.75 -8.34
N ASN A 16 -8.12 -2.63 -8.98
CA ASN A 16 -7.79 -2.61 -10.41
C ASN A 16 -6.49 -3.36 -10.69
N LEU A 17 -5.49 -3.20 -9.82
CA LEU A 17 -4.23 -3.93 -9.93
C LEU A 17 -4.43 -5.44 -9.76
N VAL A 18 -5.18 -5.88 -8.74
CA VAL A 18 -5.51 -7.29 -8.51
C VAL A 18 -6.17 -7.91 -9.73
N LYS A 19 -7.21 -7.27 -10.28
CA LYS A 19 -7.89 -7.73 -11.51
C LYS A 19 -6.92 -7.87 -12.67
N ARG A 20 -6.01 -6.92 -12.83
CA ARG A 20 -5.03 -6.95 -13.91
C ARG A 20 -4.04 -8.10 -13.74
N LEU A 21 -3.50 -8.30 -12.52
CA LEU A 21 -2.54 -9.37 -12.23
C LEU A 21 -3.17 -10.76 -12.43
N VAL A 22 -4.42 -10.95 -11.96
CA VAL A 22 -5.16 -12.21 -12.17
C VAL A 22 -5.39 -12.46 -13.67
N LYS A 23 -5.77 -11.43 -14.43
CA LYS A 23 -5.95 -11.53 -15.89
C LYS A 23 -4.65 -11.91 -16.61
N GLU A 24 -3.50 -11.50 -16.08
CA GLU A 24 -2.17 -11.83 -16.62
C GLU A 24 -1.67 -13.22 -16.14
N GLY A 25 -2.49 -13.97 -15.38
CA GLY A 25 -2.20 -15.35 -14.97
C GLY A 25 -1.32 -15.46 -13.71
N HIS A 26 -1.29 -14.43 -12.86
CA HIS A 26 -0.64 -14.49 -11.56
C HIS A 26 -1.60 -15.02 -10.49
N GLU A 27 -1.07 -15.70 -9.47
CA GLU A 27 -1.77 -16.01 -8.23
C GLU A 27 -1.65 -14.80 -7.30
N VAL A 28 -2.79 -14.25 -6.86
CA VAL A 28 -2.80 -12.99 -6.12
C VAL A 28 -3.45 -13.17 -4.76
N ASN A 29 -2.69 -12.88 -3.71
CA ASN A 29 -3.18 -12.75 -2.35
C ASN A 29 -3.44 -11.28 -2.02
N VAL A 30 -4.50 -11.00 -1.26
CA VAL A 30 -4.91 -9.65 -0.87
C VAL A 30 -5.01 -9.54 0.63
N ILE A 31 -4.35 -8.51 1.21
CA ILE A 31 -4.58 -8.05 2.57
C ILE A 31 -5.30 -6.70 2.51
N ASP A 32 -6.42 -6.58 3.24
CA ASP A 32 -7.16 -5.33 3.40
C ASP A 32 -8.00 -5.39 4.69
N ASN A 33 -8.00 -4.33 5.49
CA ASN A 33 -8.84 -4.26 6.70
C ASN A 33 -10.23 -3.68 6.43
N LEU A 34 -10.53 -3.35 5.17
CA LEU A 34 -11.79 -2.80 4.68
C LEU A 34 -12.16 -1.44 5.33
N TRP A 35 -11.16 -0.70 5.83
CA TRP A 35 -11.41 0.63 6.39
C TRP A 35 -12.04 1.59 5.36
N ARG A 36 -11.60 1.53 4.09
CA ARG A 36 -12.21 2.23 2.95
C ARG A 36 -12.49 1.34 1.76
N GLY A 37 -11.75 0.24 1.66
CA GLY A 37 -11.90 -0.77 0.63
C GLY A 37 -13.23 -1.52 0.75
N LYS A 38 -13.66 -2.09 -0.34
CA LYS A 38 -14.86 -2.95 -0.40
C LYS A 38 -14.53 -4.23 -1.15
N LYS A 39 -15.01 -5.37 -0.62
CA LYS A 39 -14.82 -6.68 -1.27
C LYS A 39 -15.37 -6.71 -2.69
N GLU A 40 -16.48 -6.02 -2.92
CA GLU A 40 -17.16 -5.94 -4.22
C GLU A 40 -16.30 -5.30 -5.30
N TYR A 41 -15.26 -4.51 -4.92
CA TYR A 41 -14.31 -3.95 -5.89
C TYR A 41 -13.40 -5.01 -6.51
N LEU A 42 -13.32 -6.21 -5.91
CA LEU A 42 -12.61 -7.37 -6.47
C LEU A 42 -13.49 -8.20 -7.43
N ASN A 43 -14.73 -7.81 -7.67
CA ASN A 43 -15.59 -8.50 -8.62
C ASN A 43 -15.30 -8.09 -10.06
N ASP A 44 -15.46 -9.04 -10.97
CA ASP A 44 -15.46 -8.82 -12.42
C ASP A 44 -16.74 -8.09 -12.90
N GLU A 45 -16.91 -7.98 -14.20
CA GLU A 45 -18.08 -7.37 -14.84
C GLU A 45 -19.39 -8.16 -14.64
N ASN A 46 -19.29 -9.45 -14.29
CA ASN A 46 -20.41 -10.32 -13.98
C ASN A 46 -20.76 -10.34 -12.49
N GLY A 47 -20.05 -9.58 -11.68
CA GLY A 47 -20.23 -9.53 -10.23
C GLY A 47 -19.58 -10.69 -9.48
N MET A 48 -18.70 -11.46 -10.12
CA MET A 48 -18.00 -12.60 -9.49
C MET A 48 -16.60 -12.18 -9.02
N PRO A 49 -16.17 -12.60 -7.82
CA PRO A 49 -14.83 -12.33 -7.33
C PRO A 49 -13.76 -12.88 -8.28
N VAL A 50 -12.73 -12.08 -8.60
CA VAL A 50 -11.62 -12.49 -9.45
C VAL A 50 -10.58 -13.34 -8.72
N ILE A 51 -10.63 -13.39 -7.40
CA ILE A 51 -9.83 -14.28 -6.54
C ILE A 51 -10.76 -15.11 -5.67
N ASP A 52 -10.28 -16.23 -5.19
CA ASP A 52 -10.99 -17.00 -4.16
C ASP A 52 -10.96 -16.23 -2.84
N MET A 53 -12.13 -15.80 -2.36
CA MET A 53 -12.28 -14.96 -1.18
C MET A 53 -12.01 -15.70 0.14
N ASP A 54 -12.03 -17.02 0.15
CA ASP A 54 -11.79 -17.83 1.35
C ASP A 54 -10.29 -18.13 1.55
N THR A 55 -9.53 -18.21 0.46
CA THR A 55 -8.13 -18.64 0.48
C THR A 55 -7.13 -17.55 0.10
N HIS A 56 -7.55 -16.51 -0.63
CA HIS A 56 -6.67 -15.47 -1.17
C HIS A 56 -6.99 -14.05 -0.66
N PHE A 57 -8.06 -13.90 0.15
CA PHE A 57 -8.38 -12.64 0.80
C PHE A 57 -8.20 -12.75 2.32
N PHE A 58 -7.40 -11.85 2.89
CA PHE A 58 -7.08 -11.79 4.30
C PHE A 58 -7.54 -10.45 4.88
N ASN A 59 -8.58 -10.51 5.74
CA ASN A 59 -9.05 -9.31 6.44
C ASN A 59 -8.16 -9.04 7.66
N ILE A 60 -7.05 -8.36 7.44
CA ILE A 60 -6.04 -8.06 8.45
C ILE A 60 -5.74 -6.57 8.49
N ASP A 61 -5.62 -6.02 9.71
CA ASP A 61 -5.09 -4.69 9.94
C ASP A 61 -3.57 -4.75 10.12
N LEU A 62 -2.86 -4.23 9.13
CA LEU A 62 -1.39 -4.20 9.13
C LEU A 62 -0.78 -3.33 10.23
N SER A 63 -1.57 -2.45 10.87
CA SER A 63 -1.11 -1.71 12.06
C SER A 63 -0.95 -2.60 13.28
N ILE A 64 -1.52 -3.81 13.25
CA ILE A 64 -1.41 -4.87 14.25
C ILE A 64 -0.47 -5.95 13.69
N ASN A 65 0.61 -6.27 14.43
CA ASN A 65 1.62 -7.22 13.96
C ASN A 65 1.21 -8.68 14.24
N GLU A 66 0.09 -9.11 13.65
CA GLU A 66 -0.45 -10.48 13.81
C GLU A 66 -0.82 -11.07 12.45
N GLY A 67 -0.37 -12.31 12.18
CA GLY A 67 -0.73 -13.09 10.99
C GLY A 67 -0.11 -12.59 9.67
N ILE A 68 0.77 -11.58 9.70
CA ILE A 68 1.36 -11.01 8.48
C ILE A 68 2.44 -11.94 7.90
N ASP A 69 3.25 -12.54 8.76
CA ASP A 69 4.39 -13.37 8.37
C ASP A 69 3.95 -14.57 7.52
N GLU A 70 2.90 -15.26 7.96
CA GLU A 70 2.38 -16.47 7.33
C GLU A 70 1.83 -16.18 5.92
N ILE A 71 1.27 -14.97 5.73
CA ILE A 71 0.76 -14.56 4.41
C ILE A 71 1.91 -14.11 3.52
N VAL A 72 2.84 -13.31 4.04
CA VAL A 72 4.03 -12.88 3.29
C VAL A 72 4.81 -14.10 2.81
N GLU A 73 4.93 -15.13 3.66
CA GLU A 73 5.64 -16.36 3.35
C GLU A 73 5.06 -17.14 2.15
N GLN A 74 3.80 -16.98 1.84
CA GLN A 74 3.14 -17.64 0.71
C GLN A 74 3.44 -16.98 -0.65
N ASN A 75 4.13 -15.82 -0.66
CA ASN A 75 4.28 -14.99 -1.83
C ASN A 75 5.75 -14.82 -2.27
N GLU A 76 5.95 -14.42 -3.52
CA GLU A 76 7.25 -14.12 -4.12
C GLU A 76 7.48 -12.60 -4.28
N TYR A 77 6.40 -11.87 -4.48
CA TYR A 77 6.42 -10.41 -4.64
C TYR A 77 5.39 -9.77 -3.71
N VAL A 78 5.69 -8.57 -3.26
CA VAL A 78 4.80 -7.77 -2.43
C VAL A 78 4.59 -6.40 -3.09
N ILE A 79 3.33 -6.01 -3.29
CA ILE A 79 2.97 -4.67 -3.75
C ILE A 79 2.20 -3.99 -2.61
N HIS A 80 2.84 -3.01 -2.00
CA HIS A 80 2.33 -2.36 -0.80
C HIS A 80 1.58 -1.07 -1.15
N LEU A 81 0.24 -1.15 -1.08
CA LEU A 81 -0.68 -0.03 -1.32
C LEU A 81 -1.50 0.32 -0.08
N ALA A 82 -1.49 -0.53 0.96
CA ALA A 82 -2.23 -0.25 2.19
C ALA A 82 -1.67 0.98 2.88
N ASP A 83 -2.54 1.94 3.15
CA ASP A 83 -2.21 3.18 3.82
C ASP A 83 -3.51 3.86 4.29
N ILE A 84 -3.45 4.62 5.35
CA ILE A 84 -4.55 5.50 5.73
C ILE A 84 -4.40 6.80 4.95
N VAL A 85 -5.17 6.90 3.86
CA VAL A 85 -5.25 8.08 3.02
C VAL A 85 -6.71 8.48 2.82
N ALA A 86 -7.02 9.76 2.99
CA ALA A 86 -8.37 10.29 2.89
C ALA A 86 -8.35 11.71 2.29
N GLY A 87 -9.51 12.36 2.28
CA GLY A 87 -9.60 13.75 1.87
C GLY A 87 -8.74 14.68 2.73
N ILE A 88 -8.45 15.86 2.20
CA ILE A 88 -7.53 16.82 2.80
C ILE A 88 -7.94 17.20 4.25
N ASP A 89 -9.22 17.39 4.50
CA ASP A 89 -9.74 17.74 5.84
C ASP A 89 -9.41 16.65 6.86
N TYR A 90 -9.56 15.37 6.49
CA TYR A 90 -9.23 14.25 7.36
C TYR A 90 -7.73 14.22 7.66
N VAL A 91 -6.89 14.40 6.63
CA VAL A 91 -5.44 14.38 6.77
C VAL A 91 -4.96 15.46 7.75
N PHE A 92 -5.45 16.69 7.64
CA PHE A 92 -5.04 17.79 8.51
C PHE A 92 -5.65 17.72 9.92
N SER A 93 -6.83 17.13 10.06
CA SER A 93 -7.50 16.99 11.36
C SER A 93 -6.97 15.80 12.20
N ASN A 94 -6.31 14.80 11.57
CA ASN A 94 -5.91 13.56 12.22
C ASN A 94 -4.40 13.25 12.05
N GLN A 95 -3.56 14.27 12.01
CA GLN A 95 -2.15 14.11 11.66
C GLN A 95 -1.39 13.12 12.56
N GLY A 96 -1.62 13.16 13.89
CA GLY A 96 -0.94 12.28 14.83
C GLY A 96 -1.26 10.80 14.62
N ASP A 97 -2.55 10.48 14.48
CA ASP A 97 -3.00 9.11 14.23
C ASP A 97 -2.57 8.61 12.85
N LEU A 98 -2.65 9.47 11.84
CA LEU A 98 -2.19 9.17 10.48
C LEU A 98 -0.70 8.81 10.46
N PHE A 99 0.14 9.64 11.09
CA PHE A 99 1.57 9.38 11.15
C PHE A 99 1.84 8.06 11.87
N ARG A 100 1.22 7.85 13.05
CA ARG A 100 1.42 6.64 13.85
C ARG A 100 0.97 5.39 13.09
N LEU A 101 -0.25 5.37 12.58
CA LEU A 101 -0.83 4.17 11.95
C LEU A 101 -0.12 3.82 10.65
N ASN A 102 0.18 4.79 9.79
CA ASN A 102 0.89 4.52 8.54
C ASN A 102 2.31 4.01 8.78
N ASN A 103 3.03 4.54 9.79
CA ASN A 103 4.33 3.99 10.14
C ASN A 103 4.22 2.57 10.70
N LEU A 104 3.20 2.23 11.49
CA LEU A 104 2.97 0.87 11.95
C LEU A 104 2.65 -0.08 10.78
N ILE A 105 1.76 0.31 9.87
CA ILE A 105 1.44 -0.45 8.65
C ILE A 105 2.71 -0.76 7.85
N ASN A 106 3.53 0.25 7.57
CA ASN A 106 4.76 0.10 6.81
C ASN A 106 5.77 -0.78 7.55
N THR A 107 6.06 -0.48 8.82
CA THR A 107 7.11 -1.17 9.58
C THR A 107 6.76 -2.62 9.87
N ASN A 108 5.51 -2.96 10.16
CA ASN A 108 5.07 -4.33 10.38
C ASN A 108 5.22 -5.17 9.10
N LEU A 109 4.76 -4.65 7.95
CA LEU A 109 4.92 -5.35 6.67
C LEU A 109 6.40 -5.52 6.29
N PHE A 110 7.21 -4.46 6.40
CA PHE A 110 8.64 -4.52 6.07
C PHE A 110 9.39 -5.48 7.00
N HIS A 111 9.01 -5.51 8.30
CA HIS A 111 9.55 -6.48 9.24
C HIS A 111 9.26 -7.91 8.78
N SER A 112 8.01 -8.22 8.42
CA SER A 112 7.60 -9.54 7.94
C SER A 112 8.32 -9.92 6.64
N VAL A 113 8.40 -9.00 5.67
CA VAL A 113 9.15 -9.22 4.42
C VAL A 113 10.63 -9.54 4.71
N ARG A 114 11.26 -8.80 5.64
CA ARG A 114 12.63 -9.05 6.04
C ARG A 114 12.80 -10.40 6.76
N LYS A 115 11.85 -10.76 7.64
CA LYS A 115 11.88 -12.00 8.42
C LYS A 115 11.75 -13.23 7.52
N VAL A 116 10.84 -13.20 6.56
CA VAL A 116 10.71 -14.25 5.53
C VAL A 116 11.97 -14.38 4.69
N GLY A 117 12.66 -13.27 4.43
CA GLY A 117 14.05 -13.26 4.00
C GLY A 117 14.27 -13.26 2.48
N LYS A 118 15.54 -12.98 2.17
CA LYS A 118 16.06 -12.99 0.79
C LYS A 118 16.03 -14.41 0.23
N GLY A 119 15.49 -14.57 -0.95
CA GLY A 119 15.39 -15.86 -1.67
C GLY A 119 13.96 -16.34 -1.78
N LYS A 120 13.08 -15.96 -0.86
CA LYS A 120 11.65 -16.20 -0.98
C LYS A 120 10.94 -14.97 -1.55
N ILE A 121 11.14 -13.79 -0.96
CA ILE A 121 10.65 -12.52 -1.52
C ILE A 121 11.66 -12.00 -2.55
N LYS A 122 11.26 -12.01 -3.81
CA LYS A 122 12.04 -11.57 -4.98
C LYS A 122 11.98 -10.07 -5.19
N GLY A 123 10.91 -9.42 -4.71
CA GLY A 123 10.75 -7.97 -4.83
C GLY A 123 9.62 -7.41 -3.99
N LEU A 124 9.82 -6.19 -3.51
CA LEU A 124 8.84 -5.36 -2.83
C LEU A 124 8.69 -4.05 -3.61
N ILE A 125 7.46 -3.71 -3.96
CA ILE A 125 7.12 -2.39 -4.48
C ILE A 125 6.39 -1.63 -3.38
N TYR A 126 6.98 -0.51 -2.95
CA TYR A 126 6.36 0.46 -2.05
C TYR A 126 5.90 1.67 -2.85
N VAL A 127 4.63 2.06 -2.69
CA VAL A 127 4.08 3.20 -3.42
C VAL A 127 4.25 4.48 -2.61
N GLY A 128 5.15 5.35 -3.07
CA GLY A 128 5.39 6.69 -2.52
C GLY A 128 4.30 7.70 -2.88
N THR A 129 4.59 8.97 -2.64
CA THR A 129 3.68 10.08 -2.93
C THR A 129 4.41 11.37 -3.27
N ALA A 130 3.83 12.22 -4.09
CA ALA A 130 4.30 13.59 -4.29
C ALA A 130 4.28 14.41 -2.99
N CYS A 131 3.39 14.08 -2.05
CA CYS A 131 3.33 14.76 -0.74
C CYS A 131 4.59 14.57 0.13
N SER A 132 5.51 13.65 -0.23
CA SER A 132 6.80 13.48 0.44
C SER A 132 7.81 14.56 0.05
N TYR A 133 7.60 15.23 -1.06
CA TYR A 133 8.51 16.26 -1.57
C TYR A 133 8.37 17.59 -0.82
N PRO A 134 9.39 18.45 -0.86
CA PRO A 134 9.34 19.76 -0.20
C PRO A 134 8.17 20.60 -0.69
N LEU A 135 7.43 21.20 0.24
CA LEU A 135 6.31 22.08 -0.06
C LEU A 135 6.69 23.23 -1.00
N THR A 136 7.92 23.75 -0.86
CA THR A 136 8.45 24.81 -1.72
C THR A 136 8.53 24.46 -3.19
N ARG A 137 8.56 23.16 -3.53
CA ARG A 137 8.54 22.67 -4.92
C ARG A 137 7.13 22.54 -5.49
N GLN A 138 6.11 22.67 -4.66
CA GLN A 138 4.71 22.42 -5.00
C GLN A 138 3.83 23.68 -4.91
N ASN A 139 4.38 24.79 -4.44
CA ASN A 139 3.64 26.05 -4.20
C ASN A 139 3.58 26.99 -5.43
N SER A 140 4.14 26.58 -6.57
CA SER A 140 4.09 27.37 -7.79
C SER A 140 2.89 26.99 -8.66
N LEU A 141 2.28 27.98 -9.31
CA LEU A 141 1.29 27.74 -10.38
C LEU A 141 1.97 27.22 -11.66
N ASP A 142 3.27 27.45 -11.79
CA ASP A 142 4.08 26.84 -12.86
C ASP A 142 4.37 25.39 -12.48
N VAL A 143 3.66 24.45 -13.08
CA VAL A 143 3.82 23.01 -12.81
C VAL A 143 5.16 22.54 -13.36
N ILE A 144 6.18 22.50 -12.51
CA ILE A 144 7.45 21.86 -12.82
C ILE A 144 7.37 20.40 -12.32
N PRO A 145 7.53 19.39 -13.19
CA PRO A 145 7.54 18.00 -12.75
C PRO A 145 8.59 17.75 -11.68
N LEU A 146 8.20 17.04 -10.62
CA LEU A 146 9.11 16.65 -9.54
C LEU A 146 10.06 15.55 -10.04
N LYS A 147 11.33 15.64 -9.63
CA LYS A 147 12.35 14.62 -9.91
C LYS A 147 12.77 13.94 -8.59
N GLU A 148 13.17 12.67 -8.66
CA GLU A 148 13.55 11.91 -7.45
C GLU A 148 14.71 12.57 -6.68
N GLU A 149 15.67 13.17 -7.37
CA GLU A 149 16.78 13.92 -6.76
C GLU A 149 16.36 15.16 -5.94
N GLU A 150 15.13 15.62 -6.14
CA GLU A 150 14.56 16.79 -5.47
C GLU A 150 13.79 16.44 -4.19
N LEU A 151 13.75 15.16 -3.83
CA LEU A 151 13.09 14.69 -2.60
C LEU A 151 13.74 15.28 -1.35
N PHE A 152 15.06 15.48 -1.37
CA PHE A 152 15.81 16.05 -0.26
C PHE A 152 16.46 17.40 -0.63
N PRO A 153 16.51 18.36 0.35
CA PRO A 153 16.05 18.26 1.73
C PRO A 153 14.52 18.19 1.82
N ALA A 154 14.01 17.14 2.49
CA ALA A 154 12.57 16.90 2.57
C ALA A 154 11.88 17.89 3.51
N PHE A 155 10.72 18.37 3.11
CA PHE A 155 9.83 19.20 3.93
C PHE A 155 8.38 18.97 3.56
N PRO A 156 7.83 17.77 3.84
CA PRO A 156 6.42 17.45 3.60
C PRO A 156 5.47 18.38 4.37
N GLU A 157 4.36 18.76 3.75
CA GLU A 157 3.36 19.63 4.36
C GLU A 157 2.58 18.97 5.50
N SER A 158 2.40 17.65 5.44
CA SER A 158 1.52 16.91 6.34
C SER A 158 2.18 15.67 6.91
N ALA A 159 1.61 15.17 8.01
CA ALA A 159 1.98 13.89 8.62
C ALA A 159 1.86 12.70 7.64
N TYR A 160 0.93 12.78 6.68
CA TYR A 160 0.83 11.80 5.59
C TYR A 160 2.10 11.79 4.73
N GLY A 161 2.53 12.96 4.25
CA GLY A 161 3.77 13.07 3.47
C GLY A 161 4.99 12.56 4.23
N TRP A 162 5.09 12.89 5.53
CA TRP A 162 6.17 12.39 6.40
C TRP A 162 6.12 10.88 6.58
N SER A 163 4.94 10.28 6.84
CA SER A 163 4.82 8.83 6.98
C SER A 163 5.19 8.07 5.71
N LYS A 164 4.84 8.61 4.56
CA LYS A 164 5.21 8.04 3.26
C LYS A 164 6.72 8.17 2.99
N LEU A 165 7.33 9.30 3.36
CA LEU A 165 8.78 9.49 3.26
C LEU A 165 9.55 8.49 4.14
N MET A 166 9.03 8.20 5.35
CA MET A 166 9.67 7.25 6.27
C MET A 166 9.65 5.80 5.74
N GLY A 167 8.80 5.48 4.79
CA GLY A 167 8.74 4.17 4.13
C GLY A 167 9.69 4.03 2.93
N GLN A 168 10.28 5.12 2.46
CA GLN A 168 11.22 5.14 1.32
C GLN A 168 12.64 4.88 1.79
#